data_3d562a160a59ddbdda5cb36ef8f48029
#
_entry.id   3d562a160a59ddbdda5cb36ef8f48029
#
_cell.length_a   1.000
_cell.length_b   1.000
_cell.length_c   1.000
_cell.angle_alpha   90.00
_cell.angle_beta   90.00
_cell.angle_gamma   90.00
#
_symmetry.space_group_name_H-M   'P 1'
#
loop_
_entity.id
_entity.type
_entity.pdbx_description
1 polymer ?
#
loop_
_entity_poly.entity_id
_entity_poly.type
_entity_poly.pdbx_seq_one_letter_code
_entity_poly.pdbx_strand_id
1 'polypeptide(L)'
;MCALKLARAAGLKVILSSSSDDKLQKMEEQFSNPPLLTVNYATNSAWHEDVLRLTDDVGVDLVIEVGGTQSLVKSMKCTRRGGIISQVGYLSKQDLNQLAELLPIIIDRRIILR
;
A
#
# COMPACT_ATOMS: atom_id res chain seq x y z
N MET A 1 0.52 -12.61 3.68
CA MET A 1 -0.60 -13.53 3.31
C MET A 1 -1.72 -13.53 4.34
N CYS A 2 -1.40 -13.48 5.61
CA CYS A 2 -2.41 -13.45 6.67
C CYS A 2 -3.34 -12.22 6.54
N ALA A 3 -2.77 -11.04 6.34
CA ALA A 3 -3.55 -9.81 6.19
C ALA A 3 -4.48 -9.86 4.97
N LEU A 4 -4.02 -10.40 3.85
CA LEU A 4 -4.83 -10.57 2.65
C LEU A 4 -6.04 -11.47 2.90
N LYS A 5 -5.83 -12.62 3.52
CA LYS A 5 -6.90 -13.57 3.81
C LYS A 5 -7.93 -12.98 4.77
N LEU A 6 -7.48 -12.29 5.82
CA LEU A 6 -8.37 -11.63 6.77
C LEU A 6 -9.19 -10.53 6.13
N ALA A 7 -8.57 -9.69 5.30
CA ALA A 7 -9.25 -8.60 4.61
C ALA A 7 -10.33 -9.14 3.66
N ARG A 8 -10.02 -10.19 2.90
CA ARG A 8 -10.99 -10.82 2.01
C ARG A 8 -12.13 -11.47 2.77
N ALA A 9 -11.83 -12.13 3.89
CA ALA A 9 -12.87 -12.73 4.74
C ALA A 9 -13.81 -11.66 5.32
N ALA A 10 -13.33 -10.46 5.54
CA ALA A 10 -14.13 -9.33 5.99
C ALA A 10 -14.89 -8.61 4.86
N GLY A 11 -14.76 -9.07 3.61
CA GLY A 11 -15.42 -8.47 2.45
C GLY A 11 -14.76 -7.20 1.93
N LEU A 12 -13.52 -6.93 2.32
CA LEU A 12 -12.79 -5.74 1.89
C LEU A 12 -12.18 -5.92 0.50
N LYS A 13 -12.09 -4.82 -0.25
CA LYS A 13 -11.31 -4.78 -1.49
C LYS A 13 -9.83 -4.70 -1.14
N VAL A 14 -9.01 -5.53 -1.78
CA VAL A 14 -7.59 -5.62 -1.48
C VAL A 14 -6.77 -5.29 -2.72
N ILE A 15 -5.75 -4.47 -2.53
CA ILE A 15 -4.70 -4.22 -3.53
C ILE A 15 -3.41 -4.81 -2.95
N LEU A 16 -2.85 -5.79 -3.67
CA LEU A 16 -1.61 -6.45 -3.28
C LEU A 16 -0.45 -5.85 -4.04
N SER A 17 0.63 -5.50 -3.35
CA SER A 17 1.87 -5.05 -3.97
C SER A 17 2.98 -6.07 -3.82
N SER A 18 3.80 -6.22 -4.85
CA SER A 18 4.97 -7.09 -4.84
C SER A 18 5.99 -6.61 -5.87
N SER A 19 7.21 -7.09 -5.75
CA SER A 19 8.27 -6.87 -6.75
C SER A 19 8.30 -7.94 -7.84
N SER A 20 7.50 -8.98 -7.73
CA SER A 20 7.51 -10.14 -8.64
C SER A 20 6.17 -10.29 -9.35
N ASP A 21 6.17 -10.15 -10.67
CA ASP A 21 4.97 -10.39 -11.49
C ASP A 21 4.47 -11.83 -11.38
N ASP A 22 5.39 -12.80 -11.26
CA ASP A 22 5.01 -14.20 -11.10
C ASP A 22 4.22 -14.44 -9.84
N LYS A 23 4.64 -13.85 -8.74
CA LYS A 23 3.92 -13.94 -7.46
C LYS A 23 2.56 -13.26 -7.55
N LEU A 24 2.48 -12.10 -8.17
CA LEU A 24 1.22 -11.38 -8.35
C LEU A 24 0.26 -12.19 -9.20
N GLN A 25 0.73 -12.78 -10.30
CA GLN A 25 -0.09 -13.60 -11.17
C GLN A 25 -0.64 -14.82 -10.43
N LYS A 26 0.20 -15.52 -9.67
CA LYS A 26 -0.24 -16.67 -8.86
C LYS A 26 -1.31 -16.28 -7.85
N MET A 27 -1.15 -15.11 -7.22
CA MET A 27 -2.13 -14.62 -6.26
C MET A 27 -3.45 -14.23 -6.93
N GLU A 28 -3.39 -13.62 -8.11
CA GLU A 28 -4.59 -13.29 -8.89
C GLU A 28 -5.36 -14.55 -9.29
N GLU A 29 -4.65 -15.61 -9.67
CA GLU A 29 -5.27 -16.89 -10.00
C GLU A 29 -5.91 -17.56 -8.78
N GLN A 30 -5.24 -17.49 -7.64
CA GLN A 30 -5.73 -18.09 -6.39
C GLN A 30 -6.95 -17.32 -5.83
N PHE A 31 -6.98 -16.01 -5.99
CA PHE A 31 -8.04 -15.14 -5.46
C PHE A 31 -8.76 -14.43 -6.60
N SER A 32 -9.42 -15.20 -7.46
CA SER A 32 -10.05 -14.67 -8.68
C SER A 32 -11.49 -14.18 -8.47
N ASN A 33 -12.14 -14.52 -7.36
CA ASN A 33 -13.53 -14.15 -7.11
C ASN A 33 -13.75 -13.71 -5.65
N PRO A 34 -13.86 -12.40 -5.37
CA PRO A 34 -13.73 -11.26 -6.31
C PRO A 34 -12.28 -11.09 -6.78
N PRO A 35 -12.06 -10.43 -7.95
CA PRO A 35 -10.72 -10.27 -8.48
C PRO A 35 -9.81 -9.49 -7.53
N LEU A 36 -8.58 -9.98 -7.36
CA LEU A 36 -7.55 -9.29 -6.59
C LEU A 36 -6.88 -8.22 -7.46
N LEU A 37 -6.81 -6.99 -6.96
CA LEU A 37 -6.09 -5.92 -7.62
C LEU A 37 -4.61 -5.97 -7.20
N THR A 38 -3.70 -5.74 -8.15
CA THR A 38 -2.26 -5.84 -7.89
C THR A 38 -1.50 -4.67 -8.48
N VAL A 39 -0.36 -4.35 -7.85
CA VAL A 39 0.61 -3.39 -8.37
C VAL A 39 2.02 -3.95 -8.18
N ASN A 40 2.92 -3.70 -9.14
CA ASN A 40 4.32 -4.10 -9.04
C ASN A 40 5.17 -2.85 -8.78
N TYR A 41 5.72 -2.75 -7.57
CA TYR A 41 6.49 -1.57 -7.18
C TYR A 41 7.94 -1.59 -7.72
N ALA A 42 8.44 -2.70 -8.21
CA ALA A 42 9.78 -2.78 -8.79
C ALA A 42 9.81 -2.30 -10.24
N THR A 43 8.76 -2.61 -11.02
CA THR A 43 8.65 -2.20 -12.43
C THR A 43 7.98 -0.84 -12.61
N ASN A 44 7.28 -0.36 -11.60
CA ASN A 44 6.58 0.92 -11.63
C ASN A 44 6.90 1.74 -10.38
N SER A 45 7.81 2.70 -10.52
CA SER A 45 8.20 3.58 -9.40
C SER A 45 7.06 4.50 -8.94
N ALA A 46 6.08 4.75 -9.80
CA ALA A 46 4.90 5.55 -9.49
C ALA A 46 3.68 4.66 -9.15
N TRP A 47 3.90 3.52 -8.51
CA TRP A 47 2.84 2.57 -8.18
C TRP A 47 1.74 3.19 -7.31
N HIS A 48 2.05 4.18 -6.50
CA HIS A 48 1.07 4.89 -5.68
C HIS A 48 0.03 5.63 -6.53
N GLU A 49 0.42 6.12 -7.72
CA GLU A 49 -0.52 6.73 -8.66
C GLU A 49 -1.49 5.70 -9.24
N ASP A 50 -1.02 4.48 -9.48
CA ASP A 50 -1.89 3.38 -9.92
C ASP A 50 -2.91 3.02 -8.84
N VAL A 51 -2.49 2.99 -7.57
CA VAL A 51 -3.40 2.76 -6.44
C VAL A 51 -4.46 3.87 -6.37
N LEU A 52 -4.08 5.12 -6.57
CA LEU A 52 -5.03 6.22 -6.60
C LEU A 52 -6.05 6.05 -7.73
N ARG A 53 -5.61 5.65 -8.92
CA ARG A 53 -6.52 5.38 -10.04
C ARG A 53 -7.49 4.25 -9.73
N LEU A 54 -7.02 3.19 -9.08
CA LEU A 54 -7.86 2.05 -8.69
C LEU A 54 -8.89 2.41 -7.61
N THR A 55 -8.69 3.51 -6.91
CA THR A 55 -9.58 3.99 -5.84
C THR A 55 -10.29 5.30 -6.19
N ASP A 56 -10.40 5.64 -7.49
CA ASP A 56 -11.04 6.87 -7.99
C ASP A 56 -10.43 8.14 -7.38
N ASP A 57 -9.11 8.17 -7.20
CA ASP A 57 -8.31 9.26 -6.62
C ASP A 57 -8.62 9.56 -5.14
N VAL A 58 -9.42 8.73 -4.49
CA VAL A 58 -9.71 8.89 -3.04
C VAL A 58 -8.56 8.38 -2.17
N GLY A 59 -7.99 7.25 -2.55
CA GLY A 59 -6.98 6.55 -1.78
C GLY A 59 -7.55 5.37 -0.98
N VAL A 60 -6.66 4.56 -0.42
CA VAL A 60 -7.04 3.39 0.37
C VAL A 60 -7.31 3.77 1.83
N ASP A 61 -8.14 2.99 2.50
CA ASP A 61 -8.52 3.22 3.91
C ASP A 61 -7.42 2.76 4.88
N LEU A 62 -6.74 1.67 4.55
CA LEU A 62 -5.77 1.03 5.42
C LEU A 62 -4.62 0.47 4.59
N VAL A 63 -3.40 0.71 5.04
CA VAL A 63 -2.19 0.11 4.46
C VAL A 63 -1.50 -0.73 5.52
N ILE A 64 -1.10 -1.94 5.15
CA ILE A 64 -0.18 -2.76 5.93
C ILE A 64 1.21 -2.59 5.33
N GLU A 65 2.09 -1.92 6.04
CA GLU A 65 3.39 -1.49 5.53
C GLU A 65 4.53 -2.30 6.15
N VAL A 66 5.36 -2.91 5.33
CA VAL A 66 6.54 -3.68 5.80
C VAL A 66 7.84 -3.18 5.16
N GLY A 67 7.76 -2.32 4.14
CA GLY A 67 8.90 -1.97 3.30
C GLY A 67 9.86 -0.94 3.88
N GLY A 68 9.40 -0.03 4.72
CA GLY A 68 10.21 1.02 5.30
C GLY A 68 10.06 2.38 4.62
N THR A 69 11.05 3.27 4.72
CA THR A 69 10.92 4.69 4.37
C THR A 69 10.46 4.92 2.93
N GLN A 70 11.07 4.25 1.95
CA GLN A 70 10.76 4.49 0.55
C GLN A 70 9.32 4.16 0.19
N SER A 71 8.84 3.00 0.64
CA SER A 71 7.47 2.60 0.38
C SER A 71 6.48 3.32 1.29
N LEU A 72 6.89 3.68 2.51
CA LEU A 72 6.04 4.39 3.47
C LEU A 72 5.57 5.74 2.93
N VAL A 73 6.46 6.55 2.33
CA VAL A 73 6.09 7.83 1.74
C VAL A 73 5.05 7.64 0.63
N LYS A 74 5.29 6.69 -0.27
CA LYS A 74 4.36 6.39 -1.36
C LYS A 74 3.04 5.83 -0.83
N SER A 75 3.08 4.97 0.19
CA SER A 75 1.88 4.47 0.84
C SER A 75 1.03 5.60 1.42
N MET A 76 1.65 6.59 2.04
CA MET A 76 0.94 7.77 2.55
C MET A 76 0.29 8.57 1.44
N LYS A 77 0.95 8.71 0.28
CA LYS A 77 0.41 9.45 -0.86
C LYS A 77 -0.83 8.79 -1.46
N CYS A 78 -0.97 7.49 -1.33
CA CYS A 78 -2.12 6.75 -1.83
C CYS A 78 -3.13 6.35 -0.75
N THR A 79 -2.96 6.83 0.48
CA THR A 79 -3.90 6.63 1.58
C THR A 79 -4.89 7.81 1.62
N ARG A 80 -6.18 7.52 1.84
CA ARG A 80 -7.19 8.56 1.94
C ARG A 80 -6.96 9.46 3.15
N ARG A 81 -7.54 10.65 3.15
CA ARG A 81 -7.52 11.52 4.34
C ARG A 81 -8.17 10.80 5.52
N GLY A 82 -7.51 10.84 6.67
CA GLY A 82 -7.96 10.13 7.86
C GLY A 82 -7.74 8.62 7.82
N GLY A 83 -7.05 8.10 6.79
CA GLY A 83 -6.72 6.68 6.68
C GLY A 83 -5.67 6.24 7.69
N ILE A 84 -5.46 4.93 7.77
CA ILE A 84 -4.54 4.32 8.73
C ILE A 84 -3.42 3.60 7.98
N ILE A 85 -2.19 3.82 8.41
CA ILE A 85 -1.03 3.02 7.99
C ILE A 85 -0.53 2.25 9.20
N SER A 86 -0.55 0.92 9.09
CA SER A 86 0.00 0.03 10.11
C SER A 86 1.40 -0.38 9.71
N GLN A 87 2.39 0.11 10.45
CA GLN A 87 3.80 -0.21 10.21
C GLN A 87 4.15 -1.50 10.94
N VAL A 88 4.22 -2.60 10.20
CA VAL A 88 4.46 -3.93 10.76
C VAL A 88 5.95 -4.27 10.78
N GLY A 89 6.72 -3.79 9.80
CA GLY A 89 8.13 -4.06 9.69
C GLY A 89 8.91 -2.93 9.01
N TYR A 90 10.22 -3.11 8.87
CA TYR A 90 11.09 -2.10 8.30
C TYR A 90 12.24 -2.79 7.56
N LEU A 91 11.97 -3.22 6.33
CA LEU A 91 12.89 -4.05 5.55
C LEU A 91 13.94 -3.26 4.79
N SER A 92 13.68 -1.99 4.47
CA SER A 92 14.62 -1.15 3.73
C SER A 92 15.42 -0.24 4.66
N LYS A 93 16.53 0.31 4.14
CA LYS A 93 17.31 1.30 4.87
C LYS A 93 16.53 2.60 5.02
N GLN A 94 16.75 3.29 6.12
CA GLN A 94 16.19 4.63 6.33
C GLN A 94 16.84 5.63 5.38
N ASP A 95 16.00 6.47 4.79
CA ASP A 95 16.43 7.62 4.00
C ASP A 95 15.93 8.89 4.69
N LEU A 96 16.87 9.65 5.25
CA LEU A 96 16.55 10.86 6.00
C LEU A 96 15.85 11.92 5.14
N ASN A 97 16.17 11.99 3.85
CA ASN A 97 15.52 12.93 2.94
C ASN A 97 14.05 12.60 2.73
N GLN A 98 13.74 11.31 2.67
CA GLN A 98 12.34 10.86 2.54
C GLN A 98 11.59 10.98 3.86
N LEU A 99 12.26 10.77 4.99
CA LEU A 99 11.65 10.98 6.30
C LEU A 99 11.17 12.41 6.50
N ALA A 100 11.89 13.39 5.92
CA ALA A 100 11.49 14.78 6.00
C ALA A 100 10.16 15.07 5.29
N GLU A 101 9.72 14.22 4.35
CA GLU A 101 8.44 14.36 3.67
C GLU A 101 7.26 13.82 4.49
N LEU A 102 7.52 12.98 5.49
CA LEU A 102 6.45 12.28 6.22
C LEU A 102 5.57 13.22 7.02
N LEU A 103 6.17 14.12 7.80
CA LEU A 103 5.43 14.98 8.71
C LEU A 103 4.44 15.91 7.97
N PRO A 104 4.84 16.61 6.89
CA PRO A 104 3.90 17.40 6.12
C PRO A 104 2.73 16.58 5.56
N ILE A 105 2.98 15.37 5.09
CA ILE A 105 1.93 14.49 4.54
C ILE A 105 0.98 14.03 5.64
N ILE A 106 1.51 13.66 6.81
CA ILE A 106 0.68 13.24 7.94
C ILE A 106 -0.26 14.37 8.35
N ILE A 107 0.24 15.59 8.43
CA ILE A 107 -0.55 16.76 8.81
C ILE A 107 -1.59 17.08 7.75
N ASP A 108 -1.17 17.14 6.49
CA ASP A 108 -2.05 17.50 5.37
C ASP A 108 -3.19 16.50 5.19
N ARG A 109 -2.88 15.21 5.24
CA ARG A 109 -3.85 14.13 4.99
C ARG A 109 -4.48 13.57 6.26
N ARG A 110 -4.05 14.01 7.43
CA ARG A 110 -4.53 13.51 8.71
C ARG A 110 -4.43 12.00 8.84
N ILE A 111 -3.32 11.44 8.38
CA ILE A 111 -3.05 10.00 8.41
C ILE A 111 -2.70 9.56 9.82
N ILE A 112 -3.23 8.42 10.24
CA ILE A 112 -2.85 7.76 11.49
C ILE A 112 -1.77 6.74 11.17
N LEU A 113 -0.56 6.95 11.71
CA LEU A 113 0.55 6.02 11.57
C LEU A 113 0.71 5.25 12.89
N ARG A 114 0.65 3.92 12.79
CA ARG A 114 0.78 3.04 13.96
C ARG A 114 1.90 2.04 13.79
#